data_5206e2c305cb5ec25987f05270b99b8c
#
_entry.id   5206e2c305cb5ec25987f05270b99b8c
#
_cell.length_a   1.000
_cell.length_b   1.000
_cell.length_c   1.000
_cell.angle_alpha   90.00
_cell.angle_beta   90.00
_cell.angle_gamma   90.00
#
_symmetry.space_group_name_H-M   'P 1'
#
loop_
_entity.id
_entity.type
_entity.pdbx_description
1 polymer ?
#
loop_
_entity_poly.entity_id
_entity_poly.type
_entity_poly.pdbx_seq_one_letter_code
_entity_poly.pdbx_strand_id
1 'polypeptide(L)'
;MFFYLNLNFFLITGLSLYFSLPRHMFGQCQQILFPKYFAMNAVLSIIMLILYVKFFLYTWTLAKCIQLGALALTGAIEVLVRLYLAPPLLSLMHEKYKIEDTIGSGKEIGSLVQGDLIKCPHYQRIHKAFRRIHMTVAIGNMITMAASCLQLYYIAGQLQISIVY
;
A
#
# COMPACT_ATOMS: atom_id res chain seq x y z
N MET A 1 14.15 -5.13 6.86
CA MET A 1 13.07 -6.11 6.59
C MET A 1 11.78 -5.46 6.12
N PHE A 2 11.18 -4.52 6.87
CA PHE A 2 9.95 -3.80 6.50
C PHE A 2 10.03 -3.08 5.13
N PHE A 3 11.12 -2.33 4.89
CA PHE A 3 11.36 -1.66 3.61
C PHE A 3 11.44 -2.62 2.43
N TYR A 4 12.18 -3.72 2.56
CA TYR A 4 12.28 -4.75 1.52
C TYR A 4 10.94 -5.39 1.21
N LEU A 5 10.12 -5.61 2.24
CA LEU A 5 8.78 -6.16 2.08
C LEU A 5 7.88 -5.21 1.26
N ASN A 6 7.88 -3.92 1.62
CA ASN A 6 7.10 -2.90 0.91
C ASN A 6 7.57 -2.74 -0.55
N LEU A 7 8.87 -2.61 -0.77
CA LEU A 7 9.45 -2.42 -2.10
C LEU A 7 9.19 -3.63 -3.00
N ASN A 8 9.48 -4.85 -2.51
CA ASN A 8 9.29 -6.07 -3.29
C ASN A 8 7.82 -6.35 -3.59
N PHE A 9 6.94 -6.19 -2.60
CA PHE A 9 5.53 -6.48 -2.80
C PHE A 9 4.87 -5.45 -3.71
N PHE A 10 5.08 -4.16 -3.47
CA PHE A 10 4.40 -3.10 -4.20
C PHE A 10 4.95 -2.90 -5.62
N LEU A 11 6.27 -2.79 -5.78
CA LEU A 11 6.88 -2.50 -7.09
C LEU A 11 7.11 -3.76 -7.92
N ILE A 12 7.77 -4.76 -7.37
CA ILE A 12 8.21 -5.91 -8.18
C ILE A 12 7.04 -6.87 -8.38
N THR A 13 6.41 -7.35 -7.31
CA THR A 13 5.34 -8.35 -7.42
C THR A 13 4.08 -7.75 -8.05
N GLY A 14 3.68 -6.55 -7.62
CA GLY A 14 2.50 -5.87 -8.15
C GLY A 14 2.63 -5.56 -9.64
N LEU A 15 3.78 -5.04 -10.06
CA LEU A 15 4.03 -4.66 -11.46
C LEU A 15 4.19 -5.91 -12.35
N SER A 16 4.91 -6.93 -11.88
CA SER A 16 5.05 -8.21 -12.61
C SER A 16 3.71 -8.89 -12.83
N LEU A 17 2.86 -8.96 -11.81
CA LEU A 17 1.52 -9.53 -11.92
C LEU A 17 0.62 -8.71 -12.85
N TYR A 18 0.72 -7.37 -12.82
CA TYR A 18 -0.06 -6.50 -13.71
C TYR A 18 0.24 -6.73 -15.20
N PHE A 19 1.50 -6.96 -15.54
CA PHE A 19 1.90 -7.22 -16.93
C PHE A 19 1.79 -8.68 -17.38
N SER A 20 1.62 -9.61 -16.43
CA SER A 20 1.60 -11.05 -16.73
C SER A 20 0.20 -11.67 -16.68
N LEU A 21 -0.72 -11.07 -15.92
CA LEU A 21 -2.03 -11.66 -15.69
C LEU A 21 -3.15 -10.91 -16.42
N PRO A 22 -4.20 -11.64 -16.87
CA PRO A 22 -5.46 -11.02 -17.25
C PRO A 22 -6.00 -10.15 -16.13
N ARG A 23 -6.62 -9.02 -16.49
CA ARG A 23 -7.01 -7.95 -15.56
C ARG A 23 -7.90 -8.43 -14.39
N HIS A 24 -8.89 -9.29 -14.65
CA HIS A 24 -9.73 -9.84 -13.57
C HIS A 24 -8.97 -10.81 -12.67
N MET A 25 -8.07 -11.64 -13.22
CA MET A 25 -7.20 -12.49 -12.41
C MET A 25 -6.23 -11.70 -11.55
N PHE A 26 -5.64 -10.65 -12.10
CA PHE A 26 -4.81 -9.70 -11.34
C PHE A 26 -5.59 -9.10 -10.16
N GLY A 27 -6.83 -8.66 -10.40
CA GLY A 27 -7.69 -8.13 -9.34
C GLY A 27 -8.07 -9.17 -8.29
N GLN A 28 -8.35 -10.43 -8.67
CA GLN A 28 -8.58 -11.52 -7.72
C GLN A 28 -7.35 -11.78 -6.83
N CYS A 29 -6.15 -11.78 -7.42
CA CYS A 29 -4.91 -11.87 -6.64
C CYS A 29 -4.78 -10.71 -5.64
N GLN A 30 -5.06 -9.47 -6.07
CA GLN A 30 -5.06 -8.32 -5.18
C GLN A 30 -6.09 -8.43 -4.05
N GLN A 31 -7.27 -8.97 -4.35
CA GLN A 31 -8.34 -9.18 -3.36
C GLN A 31 -7.90 -10.08 -2.21
N ILE A 32 -7.09 -11.09 -2.50
CA ILE A 32 -6.56 -12.02 -1.50
C ILE A 32 -5.32 -11.43 -0.79
N LEU A 33 -4.44 -10.79 -1.53
CA LEU A 33 -3.15 -10.33 -1.04
C LEU A 33 -3.23 -9.02 -0.25
N PHE A 34 -4.04 -8.05 -0.68
CA PHE A 34 -4.10 -6.73 -0.05
C PHE A 34 -4.47 -6.75 1.43
N PRO A 35 -5.53 -7.46 1.87
CA PRO A 35 -5.87 -7.50 3.28
C PRO A 35 -4.77 -8.09 4.15
N LYS A 36 -4.07 -9.12 3.65
CA LYS A 36 -2.96 -9.77 4.36
C LYS A 36 -1.73 -8.87 4.41
N TYR A 37 -1.40 -8.24 3.28
CA TYR A 37 -0.28 -7.31 3.18
C TYR A 37 -0.42 -6.13 4.14
N PHE A 38 -1.55 -5.42 4.12
CA PHE A 38 -1.78 -4.28 5.00
C PHE A 38 -1.89 -4.69 6.47
N ALA A 39 -2.47 -5.85 6.79
CA ALA A 39 -2.50 -6.36 8.16
C ALA A 39 -1.08 -6.65 8.68
N MET A 40 -0.24 -7.30 7.88
CA MET A 40 1.14 -7.59 8.25
C MET A 40 1.96 -6.31 8.44
N ASN A 41 1.84 -5.35 7.53
CA ASN A 41 2.51 -4.07 7.63
C ASN A 41 2.07 -3.28 8.88
N ALA A 42 0.78 -3.23 9.18
CA ALA A 42 0.26 -2.58 10.38
C ALA A 42 0.85 -3.22 11.66
N VAL A 43 0.87 -4.54 11.76
CA VAL A 43 1.47 -5.26 12.90
C VAL A 43 2.96 -4.95 13.02
N LEU A 44 3.72 -5.04 11.92
CA LEU A 44 5.15 -4.74 11.93
C LEU A 44 5.44 -3.30 12.30
N SER A 45 4.64 -2.34 11.81
CA SER A 45 4.80 -0.91 12.16
C SER A 45 4.55 -0.67 13.64
N ILE A 46 3.55 -1.31 14.24
CA ILE A 46 3.26 -1.22 15.67
C ILE A 46 4.41 -1.82 16.49
N ILE A 47 4.90 -3.00 16.10
CA ILE A 47 6.05 -3.64 16.78
C ILE A 47 7.28 -2.73 16.71
N MET A 48 7.59 -2.19 15.52
CA MET A 48 8.72 -1.28 15.34
C MET A 48 8.56 -0.01 16.19
N LEU A 49 7.36 0.55 16.30
CA LEU A 49 7.07 1.72 17.12
C LEU A 49 7.33 1.42 18.62
N ILE A 50 6.83 0.29 19.11
CA ILE A 50 7.03 -0.15 20.51
C ILE A 50 8.54 -0.35 20.80
N LEU A 51 9.25 -1.05 19.91
CA LEU A 51 10.70 -1.28 20.07
C LEU A 51 11.47 0.04 20.03
N TYR A 52 11.10 0.95 19.13
CA TYR A 52 11.75 2.25 19.04
C TYR A 52 11.58 3.07 20.32
N VAL A 53 10.37 3.17 20.83
CA VAL A 53 10.09 3.88 22.09
C VAL A 53 10.85 3.24 23.26
N LYS A 54 10.84 1.90 23.36
CA LYS A 54 11.44 1.19 24.50
C LYS A 54 12.97 1.27 24.51
N PHE A 55 13.62 1.16 23.36
CA PHE A 55 15.08 0.98 23.31
C PHE A 55 15.85 2.20 22.84
N PHE A 56 15.24 3.10 22.08
CA PHE A 56 15.95 4.22 21.45
C PHE A 56 15.53 5.60 21.96
N LEU A 57 14.36 5.72 22.58
CA LEU A 57 13.83 7.01 23.03
C LEU A 57 14.22 7.35 24.49
N TYR A 58 15.46 7.15 24.86
CA TYR A 58 15.98 7.52 26.20
C TYR A 58 16.44 8.97 26.28
N THR A 59 16.68 9.65 25.15
CA THR A 59 17.00 11.10 25.08
C THR A 59 16.21 11.72 23.94
N TRP A 60 15.65 12.90 24.18
CA TRP A 60 14.89 13.64 23.19
C TRP A 60 15.83 14.50 22.33
N THR A 61 16.01 14.13 21.07
CA THR A 61 16.69 14.92 20.06
C THR A 61 15.78 15.14 18.87
N LEU A 62 15.97 16.21 18.09
CA LEU A 62 15.16 16.50 16.91
C LEU A 62 15.13 15.31 15.94
N ALA A 63 16.28 14.67 15.72
CA ALA A 63 16.36 13.48 14.85
C ALA A 63 15.50 12.31 15.34
N LYS A 64 15.49 12.04 16.65
CA LYS A 64 14.66 10.98 17.25
C LYS A 64 13.18 11.32 17.20
N CYS A 65 12.81 12.60 17.37
CA CYS A 65 11.42 13.03 17.20
C CYS A 65 10.94 12.87 15.77
N ILE A 66 11.77 13.18 14.77
CA ILE A 66 11.44 12.97 13.35
C ILE A 66 11.25 11.47 13.05
N GLN A 67 12.14 10.60 13.55
CA GLN A 67 12.02 9.15 13.39
C GLN A 67 10.75 8.60 14.04
N LEU A 68 10.45 9.03 15.26
CA LEU A 68 9.24 8.63 15.97
C LEU A 68 7.99 9.05 15.20
N GLY A 69 7.97 10.30 14.71
CA GLY A 69 6.86 10.84 13.91
C GLY A 69 6.68 10.08 12.60
N ALA A 70 7.76 9.78 11.90
CA ALA A 70 7.72 9.00 10.66
C ALA A 70 7.19 7.57 10.90
N LEU A 71 7.62 6.92 11.99
CA LEU A 71 7.18 5.58 12.34
C LEU A 71 5.71 5.55 12.78
N ALA A 72 5.29 6.52 13.58
CA ALA A 72 3.89 6.68 14.00
C ALA A 72 2.97 6.96 12.79
N LEU A 73 3.41 7.82 11.88
CA LEU A 73 2.70 8.14 10.64
C LEU A 73 2.54 6.89 9.76
N THR A 74 3.61 6.11 9.57
CA THR A 74 3.56 4.84 8.83
C THR A 74 2.53 3.89 9.45
N GLY A 75 2.59 3.65 10.74
CA GLY A 75 1.63 2.79 11.43
C GLY A 75 0.19 3.27 11.32
N ALA A 76 -0.04 4.58 11.46
CA ALA A 76 -1.37 5.17 11.32
C ALA A 76 -1.93 4.99 9.89
N ILE A 77 -1.13 5.22 8.86
CA ILE A 77 -1.54 5.03 7.45
C ILE A 77 -1.88 3.56 7.19
N GLU A 78 -1.03 2.62 7.61
CA GLU A 78 -1.27 1.18 7.40
C GLU A 78 -2.56 0.69 8.09
N VAL A 79 -2.81 1.14 9.31
CA VAL A 79 -4.05 0.82 10.04
C VAL A 79 -5.26 1.45 9.35
N LEU A 80 -5.18 2.71 8.94
CA LEU A 80 -6.24 3.40 8.21
C LEU A 80 -6.57 2.69 6.89
N VAL A 81 -5.56 2.35 6.12
CA VAL A 81 -5.75 1.63 4.85
C VAL A 81 -6.41 0.29 5.11
N ARG A 82 -5.92 -0.48 6.09
CA ARG A 82 -6.45 -1.82 6.39
C ARG A 82 -7.91 -1.79 6.85
N LEU A 83 -8.27 -0.88 7.72
CA LEU A 83 -9.59 -0.86 8.36
C LEU A 83 -10.64 -0.08 7.56
N TYR A 84 -10.26 1.02 6.92
CA TYR A 84 -11.22 1.96 6.33
C TYR A 84 -11.17 2.03 4.81
N LEU A 85 -10.01 1.83 4.17
CA LEU A 85 -9.88 1.97 2.71
C LEU A 85 -9.93 0.64 1.97
N ALA A 86 -9.33 -0.42 2.52
CA ALA A 86 -9.29 -1.72 1.85
C ALA A 86 -10.69 -2.36 1.68
N PRO A 87 -11.60 -2.38 2.69
CA PRO A 87 -12.91 -2.99 2.51
C PRO A 87 -13.73 -2.34 1.39
N PRO A 88 -13.95 -1.01 1.34
CA PRO A 88 -14.72 -0.40 0.26
C PRO A 88 -14.00 -0.50 -1.09
N LEU A 89 -12.66 -0.47 -1.12
CA LEU A 89 -11.89 -0.67 -2.36
C LEU A 89 -12.19 -2.03 -2.99
N LEU A 90 -12.17 -3.10 -2.19
CA LEU A 90 -12.44 -4.46 -2.65
C LEU A 90 -13.89 -4.66 -3.07
N SER A 91 -14.84 -4.06 -2.34
CA SER A 91 -16.27 -4.09 -2.71
C SER A 91 -16.50 -3.42 -4.06
N LEU A 92 -15.98 -2.22 -4.27
CA LEU A 92 -16.11 -1.50 -5.54
C LEU A 92 -15.41 -2.24 -6.70
N MET A 93 -14.28 -2.89 -6.44
CA MET A 93 -13.59 -3.71 -7.42
C MET A 93 -14.44 -4.91 -7.84
N HIS A 94 -15.05 -5.59 -6.89
CA HIS A 94 -15.93 -6.72 -7.17
C HIS A 94 -17.16 -6.29 -7.99
N GLU A 95 -17.82 -5.20 -7.62
CA GLU A 95 -18.97 -4.66 -8.32
C GLU A 95 -18.60 -4.22 -9.74
N LYS A 96 -17.46 -3.55 -9.90
CA LYS A 96 -16.92 -3.18 -11.19
C LYS A 96 -16.69 -4.39 -12.09
N TYR A 97 -16.05 -5.44 -11.58
CA TYR A 97 -15.75 -6.65 -12.35
C TYR A 97 -17.01 -7.41 -12.73
N LYS A 98 -18.02 -7.43 -11.87
CA LYS A 98 -19.32 -8.03 -12.19
C LYS A 98 -19.98 -7.38 -13.41
N ILE A 99 -19.89 -6.06 -13.52
CA ILE A 99 -20.41 -5.32 -14.69
C ILE A 99 -19.56 -5.62 -15.94
N GLU A 100 -18.24 -5.66 -15.81
CA GLU A 100 -17.34 -5.94 -16.92
C GLU A 100 -17.49 -7.37 -17.45
N ASP A 101 -17.76 -8.35 -16.60
CA ASP A 101 -18.04 -9.72 -17.00
C ASP A 101 -19.30 -9.85 -17.87
N THR A 102 -20.33 -9.03 -17.66
CA THR A 102 -21.56 -9.07 -18.48
C THR A 102 -21.33 -8.75 -19.94
N ILE A 103 -20.24 -8.04 -20.25
CA ILE A 103 -19.84 -7.67 -21.62
C ILE A 103 -18.65 -8.48 -22.13
N GLY A 104 -18.22 -9.52 -21.38
CA GLY A 104 -17.10 -10.38 -21.75
C GLY A 104 -15.71 -9.74 -21.63
N SER A 105 -15.59 -8.60 -20.91
CA SER A 105 -14.35 -7.90 -20.65
C SER A 105 -13.62 -8.48 -19.41
N GLY A 106 -12.32 -8.23 -19.29
CA GLY A 106 -11.53 -8.62 -18.13
C GLY A 106 -10.48 -9.71 -18.39
N LYS A 107 -10.47 -10.28 -19.59
CA LYS A 107 -9.47 -11.27 -20.06
C LYS A 107 -8.23 -10.58 -20.67
N GLU A 108 -8.31 -9.31 -20.96
CA GLU A 108 -7.22 -8.49 -21.48
C GLU A 108 -6.13 -8.25 -20.42
N ILE A 109 -4.87 -8.16 -20.86
CA ILE A 109 -3.72 -7.79 -20.03
C ILE A 109 -3.60 -6.26 -20.04
N GLY A 110 -3.34 -5.67 -18.87
CA GLY A 110 -3.13 -4.23 -18.72
C GLY A 110 -4.42 -3.42 -18.54
N SER A 111 -4.51 -2.25 -19.19
CA SER A 111 -5.62 -1.31 -19.00
C SER A 111 -6.86 -1.66 -19.81
N LEU A 112 -8.04 -1.41 -19.22
CA LEU A 112 -9.32 -1.57 -19.89
C LEU A 112 -9.47 -0.55 -21.02
N VAL A 113 -9.81 -1.03 -22.21
CA VAL A 113 -10.41 -0.20 -23.26
C VAL A 113 -11.91 -0.10 -22.95
N GLN A 114 -12.35 1.04 -22.46
CA GLN A 114 -13.69 1.21 -21.86
C GLN A 114 -14.88 1.02 -22.83
N GLY A 115 -14.67 1.15 -24.13
CA GLY A 115 -15.70 0.91 -25.15
C GLY A 115 -17.07 1.51 -24.79
N ASP A 116 -18.14 0.69 -24.87
CA ASP A 116 -19.50 1.12 -24.54
C ASP A 116 -19.78 1.32 -23.04
N LEU A 117 -18.90 0.86 -22.15
CA LEU A 117 -19.02 1.11 -20.71
C LEU A 117 -18.92 2.59 -20.34
N ILE A 118 -18.29 3.41 -21.20
CA ILE A 118 -18.24 4.86 -21.03
C ILE A 118 -19.65 5.48 -21.04
N LYS A 119 -20.61 4.88 -21.76
CA LYS A 119 -21.98 5.37 -21.84
C LYS A 119 -22.86 4.96 -20.66
N CYS A 120 -22.40 4.04 -19.80
CA CYS A 120 -23.15 3.57 -18.64
C CYS A 120 -22.89 4.47 -17.40
N PRO A 121 -23.86 5.29 -16.94
CA PRO A 121 -23.65 6.20 -15.82
C PRO A 121 -23.33 5.47 -14.50
N HIS A 122 -23.92 4.29 -14.32
CA HIS A 122 -23.71 3.45 -13.12
C HIS A 122 -22.25 2.97 -13.06
N TYR A 123 -21.74 2.39 -14.16
CA TYR A 123 -20.35 1.97 -14.25
C TYR A 123 -19.37 3.14 -14.02
N GLN A 124 -19.64 4.30 -14.60
CA GLN A 124 -18.83 5.50 -14.43
C GLN A 124 -18.73 5.94 -12.96
N ARG A 125 -19.83 5.86 -12.21
CA ARG A 125 -19.85 6.19 -10.78
C ARG A 125 -18.97 5.24 -9.99
N ILE A 126 -19.10 3.93 -10.19
CA ILE A 126 -18.30 2.89 -9.54
C ILE A 126 -16.82 3.06 -9.91
N HIS A 127 -16.51 3.24 -11.18
CA HIS A 127 -15.15 3.42 -11.66
C HIS A 127 -14.47 4.65 -11.05
N LYS A 128 -15.17 5.78 -10.96
CA LYS A 128 -14.65 7.00 -10.31
C LYS A 128 -14.41 6.78 -8.81
N ALA A 129 -15.35 6.15 -8.11
CA ALA A 129 -15.22 5.84 -6.69
C ALA A 129 -14.02 4.89 -6.44
N PHE A 130 -13.92 3.80 -7.19
CA PHE A 130 -12.80 2.87 -7.13
C PHE A 130 -11.47 3.58 -7.37
N ARG A 131 -11.36 4.37 -8.45
CA ARG A 131 -10.14 5.10 -8.78
C ARG A 131 -9.73 6.07 -7.67
N ARG A 132 -10.69 6.79 -7.08
CA ARG A 132 -10.41 7.72 -5.97
C ARG A 132 -9.81 7.00 -4.76
N ILE A 133 -10.43 5.91 -4.29
CA ILE A 133 -9.94 5.16 -3.13
C ILE A 133 -8.60 4.50 -3.47
N HIS A 134 -8.48 3.90 -4.65
CA HIS A 134 -7.23 3.27 -5.11
C HIS A 134 -6.06 4.27 -5.13
N MET A 135 -6.27 5.48 -5.64
CA MET A 135 -5.25 6.54 -5.63
C MET A 135 -4.90 6.98 -4.20
N THR A 136 -5.88 7.07 -3.30
CA THR A 136 -5.62 7.39 -1.88
C THR A 136 -4.74 6.33 -1.23
N VAL A 137 -5.02 5.05 -1.46
CA VAL A 137 -4.19 3.93 -0.98
C VAL A 137 -2.79 3.99 -1.59
N ALA A 138 -2.66 4.25 -2.89
CA ALA A 138 -1.37 4.37 -3.55
C ALA A 138 -0.52 5.52 -2.99
N ILE A 139 -1.12 6.69 -2.76
CA ILE A 139 -0.45 7.83 -2.13
C ILE A 139 0.00 7.46 -0.70
N GLY A 140 -0.87 6.82 0.09
CA GLY A 140 -0.50 6.31 1.41
C GLY A 140 0.73 5.40 1.37
N ASN A 141 0.77 4.43 0.44
CA ASN A 141 1.92 3.55 0.25
C ASN A 141 3.19 4.30 -0.15
N MET A 142 3.10 5.34 -0.98
CA MET A 142 4.26 6.17 -1.33
C MET A 142 4.81 6.91 -0.11
N ILE A 143 3.93 7.43 0.75
CA ILE A 143 4.33 8.11 2.00
C ILE A 143 4.99 7.12 2.96
N THR A 144 4.43 5.93 3.15
CA THR A 144 5.02 4.90 4.03
C THR A 144 6.39 4.43 3.51
N MET A 145 6.56 4.34 2.20
CA MET A 145 7.82 3.99 1.58
C MET A 145 8.88 5.09 1.78
N ALA A 146 8.51 6.36 1.59
CA ALA A 146 9.39 7.50 1.86
C ALA A 146 9.80 7.56 3.34
N ALA A 147 8.86 7.35 4.26
CA ALA A 147 9.15 7.30 5.70
C ALA A 147 10.10 6.14 6.05
N SER A 148 9.95 4.98 5.40
CA SER A 148 10.85 3.83 5.57
C SER A 148 12.26 4.11 5.06
N CYS A 149 12.40 4.81 3.92
CA CYS A 149 13.71 5.27 3.41
C CYS A 149 14.39 6.21 4.42
N LEU A 150 13.63 7.15 4.98
CA LEU A 150 14.13 8.08 5.98
C LEU A 150 14.66 7.33 7.21
N GLN A 151 13.93 6.35 7.71
CA GLN A 151 14.36 5.51 8.84
C GLN A 151 15.65 4.75 8.54
N LEU A 152 15.76 4.14 7.36
CA LEU A 152 16.99 3.45 6.95
C LEU A 152 18.18 4.39 6.89
N TYR A 153 17.99 5.60 6.39
CA TYR A 153 19.04 6.62 6.36
C TYR A 153 19.55 6.95 7.78
N TYR A 154 18.65 7.17 8.73
CA TYR A 154 19.04 7.45 10.11
C TYR A 154 19.74 6.26 10.79
N ILE A 155 19.24 5.04 10.58
CA ILE A 155 19.86 3.82 11.15
C ILE A 155 21.27 3.62 10.57
N ALA A 156 21.45 3.79 9.26
CA ALA A 156 22.75 3.69 8.62
C ALA A 156 23.76 4.72 9.17
N GLY A 157 23.32 5.96 9.36
CA GLY A 157 24.16 7.01 9.99
C GLY A 157 24.59 6.67 11.41
N GLN A 158 23.69 6.09 12.23
CA GLN A 158 24.03 5.69 13.60
C GLN A 158 25.01 4.50 13.63
N LEU A 159 24.85 3.52 12.73
CA LEU A 159 25.77 2.39 12.61
C LEU A 159 27.18 2.84 12.19
N GLN A 160 27.27 3.77 11.27
CA GLN A 160 28.55 4.30 10.80
C GLN A 160 29.31 5.02 11.91
N ILE A 161 28.62 5.78 12.77
CA ILE A 161 29.23 6.45 13.93
C ILE A 161 29.74 5.44 14.96
N SER A 162 28.98 4.36 15.22
CA SER A 162 29.37 3.32 16.20
C SER A 162 30.50 2.40 15.74
N ILE A 163 30.85 2.37 14.45
CA ILE A 163 31.99 1.59 13.93
C ILE A 163 33.29 2.42 13.97
N VAL A 164 33.19 3.74 13.94
CA VAL A 164 34.35 4.66 13.89
C VAL A 164 34.88 5.01 15.29
N TYR A 165 34.13 4.73 16.33
CA TYR A 165 34.49 4.94 17.74
C TYR A 165 34.44 3.61 18.51
#